data_05fb0d9cb7b3cae945c9089df087d2b3
#
_entry.id   05fb0d9cb7b3cae945c9089df087d2b3
#
_cell.length_a   1.000
_cell.length_b   1.000
_cell.length_c   1.000
_cell.angle_alpha   90.00
_cell.angle_beta   90.00
_cell.angle_gamma   90.00
#
_symmetry.space_group_name_H-M   'P 1'
#
loop_
_entity.id
_entity.type
_entity.pdbx_description
1 polymer ?
#
loop_
_entity_poly.entity_id
_entity_poly.type
_entity_poly.pdbx_seq_one_letter_code
_entity_poly.pdbx_strand_id
1 'polypeptide(L)'
;MLISKKDKFAVTYKDVKYTYEQLLRYSQCYANVFASEKSPEKVLICAQNSPEWCFAFYGAMRCEAIVIPLEAQSTKKEIEYVINDCRPDIVFVSDDKKEMFSDLELQGARLMTKEDVLLSDDDNIPATDIPLRGKDDVMLINYTSGTTGNPKGVMLTFNNVMFNVDSVSKQVPIFQPDSNVMVLLPLHHILPLLGSLVAPLYMGGTLHIAEAMNAESIIKTLNAGKVSIIIGVPRLYDMLVKGIMNKINASFVTRLLYKITKLIGSDKVSRIVFSSVHK
;
A
#
# COMPACT_ATOMS: atom_id res chain seq x y z
N MET A 1 14.60 7.79 5.02
CA MET A 1 13.13 7.72 4.92
C MET A 1 12.54 6.49 5.58
N LEU A 2 13.21 5.33 5.58
CA LEU A 2 12.83 4.15 6.37
C LEU A 2 13.68 4.06 7.64
N ILE A 3 13.07 3.59 8.74
CA ILE A 3 13.81 3.23 9.94
C ILE A 3 14.25 1.78 9.80
N SER A 4 15.56 1.57 9.64
CA SER A 4 16.14 0.23 9.56
C SER A 4 16.10 -0.45 10.94
N LYS A 5 15.27 -1.49 11.09
CA LYS A 5 15.20 -2.34 12.28
C LYS A 5 15.34 -3.79 11.85
N LYS A 6 16.56 -4.31 11.87
CA LYS A 6 16.92 -5.62 11.30
C LYS A 6 16.07 -6.79 11.80
N ASP A 7 15.71 -6.79 13.07
CA ASP A 7 15.03 -7.91 13.72
C ASP A 7 13.50 -7.78 13.75
N LYS A 8 12.93 -6.81 13.02
CA LYS A 8 11.51 -6.56 13.01
C LYS A 8 10.89 -6.79 11.63
N PHE A 9 9.66 -7.30 11.60
CA PHE A 9 8.89 -7.41 10.37
C PHE A 9 8.40 -6.03 9.91
N ALA A 10 8.63 -5.74 8.63
CA ALA A 10 8.16 -4.54 7.97
C ALA A 10 6.83 -4.79 7.24
N VAL A 11 6.73 -5.93 6.54
CA VAL A 11 5.58 -6.27 5.71
C VAL A 11 5.18 -7.72 5.94
N THR A 12 3.88 -7.98 6.04
CA THR A 12 3.33 -9.35 6.03
C THR A 12 2.25 -9.46 4.95
N TYR A 13 2.25 -10.57 4.23
CA TYR A 13 1.26 -10.87 3.20
C TYR A 13 1.02 -12.37 3.13
N LYS A 14 -0.24 -12.81 3.27
CA LYS A 14 -0.58 -14.22 3.45
C LYS A 14 0.21 -14.78 4.65
N ASP A 15 0.95 -15.87 4.44
CA ASP A 15 1.75 -16.51 5.48
C ASP A 15 3.23 -16.10 5.44
N VAL A 16 3.60 -15.15 4.53
CA VAL A 16 4.97 -14.67 4.37
C VAL A 16 5.17 -13.37 5.15
N LYS A 17 6.34 -13.26 5.79
CA LYS A 17 6.75 -12.09 6.56
C LYS A 17 8.10 -11.62 6.07
N TYR A 18 8.21 -10.33 5.82
CA TYR A 18 9.44 -9.67 5.38
C TYR A 18 9.96 -8.75 6.47
N THR A 19 11.23 -8.88 6.83
CA THR A 19 11.90 -7.99 7.78
C THR A 19 12.16 -6.62 7.15
N TYR A 20 12.52 -5.63 7.98
CA TYR A 20 12.99 -4.33 7.48
C TYR A 20 14.25 -4.48 6.63
N GLU A 21 15.15 -5.38 7.01
CA GLU A 21 16.35 -5.68 6.24
C GLU A 21 15.99 -6.23 4.86
N GLN A 22 15.07 -7.20 4.78
CA GLN A 22 14.60 -7.74 3.52
C GLN A 22 13.87 -6.70 2.66
N LEU A 23 13.02 -5.85 3.27
CA LEU A 23 12.39 -4.75 2.54
C LEU A 23 13.43 -3.83 1.89
N LEU A 24 14.46 -3.45 2.63
CA LEU A 24 15.54 -2.59 2.13
C LEU A 24 16.37 -3.29 1.06
N ARG A 25 16.75 -4.54 1.28
CA ARG A 25 17.53 -5.37 0.36
C ARG A 25 16.77 -5.65 -0.94
N TYR A 26 15.50 -6.05 -0.85
CA TYR A 26 14.68 -6.32 -2.02
C TYR A 26 14.35 -5.05 -2.80
N SER A 27 14.13 -3.91 -2.13
CA SER A 27 14.05 -2.63 -2.84
C SER A 27 15.33 -2.28 -3.59
N GLN A 28 16.52 -2.71 -3.09
CA GLN A 28 17.77 -2.56 -3.83
C GLN A 28 17.84 -3.52 -5.03
N CYS A 29 17.31 -4.76 -4.93
CA CYS A 29 17.21 -5.64 -6.09
C CYS A 29 16.39 -5.00 -7.21
N TYR A 30 15.23 -4.41 -6.86
CA TYR A 30 14.41 -3.67 -7.82
C TYR A 30 15.15 -2.47 -8.42
N ALA A 31 15.84 -1.67 -7.60
CA ALA A 31 16.63 -0.54 -8.08
C ALA A 31 17.73 -0.96 -9.06
N ASN A 32 18.44 -2.04 -8.77
CA ASN A 32 19.50 -2.57 -9.64
C ASN A 32 18.94 -2.97 -11.02
N VAL A 33 17.77 -3.61 -11.06
CA VAL A 33 17.13 -4.00 -12.31
C VAL A 33 16.54 -2.78 -13.04
N PHE A 34 15.94 -1.83 -12.31
CA PHE A 34 15.43 -0.59 -12.90
C PHE A 34 16.54 0.21 -13.57
N ALA A 35 17.71 0.31 -12.94
CA ALA A 35 18.86 1.06 -13.43
C ALA A 35 19.82 0.23 -14.31
N SER A 36 19.47 -1.01 -14.70
CA SER A 36 20.41 -1.92 -15.39
C SER A 36 20.92 -1.40 -16.73
N GLU A 37 20.15 -0.59 -17.43
CA GLU A 37 20.56 0.03 -18.71
C GLU A 37 20.85 1.53 -18.51
N LYS A 38 19.94 2.23 -17.87
CA LYS A 38 20.00 3.65 -17.54
C LYS A 38 19.17 3.90 -16.29
N SER A 39 19.61 4.81 -15.42
CA SER A 39 18.79 5.23 -14.27
C SER A 39 17.49 5.86 -14.78
N PRO A 40 16.32 5.35 -14.37
CA PRO A 40 15.04 5.85 -14.84
C PRO A 40 14.74 7.21 -14.20
N GLU A 41 14.13 8.12 -14.98
CA GLU A 41 13.57 9.35 -14.44
C GLU A 41 12.16 9.12 -13.86
N LYS A 42 11.38 8.21 -14.48
CA LYS A 42 9.99 7.94 -14.11
C LYS A 42 9.69 6.45 -14.13
N VAL A 43 9.05 5.97 -13.08
CA VAL A 43 8.59 4.58 -12.94
C VAL A 43 7.09 4.56 -12.69
N LEU A 44 6.33 4.00 -13.64
CA LEU A 44 4.90 3.76 -13.47
C LEU A 44 4.70 2.40 -12.80
N ILE A 45 3.86 2.35 -11.76
CA ILE A 45 3.49 1.13 -11.04
C ILE A 45 1.99 0.89 -11.21
N CYS A 46 1.61 -0.12 -11.99
CA CYS A 46 0.21 -0.54 -12.20
C CYS A 46 0.02 -1.98 -11.72
N ALA A 47 -0.08 -2.15 -10.41
CA ALA A 47 -0.18 -3.45 -9.76
C ALA A 47 -1.10 -3.39 -8.54
N GLN A 48 -1.63 -4.55 -8.14
CA GLN A 48 -2.38 -4.68 -6.90
C GLN A 48 -1.45 -4.57 -5.69
N ASN A 49 -2.02 -4.23 -4.52
CA ASN A 49 -1.27 -4.20 -3.27
C ASN A 49 -0.60 -5.56 -3.01
N SER A 50 0.71 -5.54 -2.91
CA SER A 50 1.53 -6.73 -2.65
C SER A 50 2.89 -6.31 -2.04
N PRO A 51 3.68 -7.23 -1.52
CA PRO A 51 5.06 -6.92 -1.12
C PRO A 51 5.90 -6.38 -2.29
N GLU A 52 5.73 -6.94 -3.48
CA GLU A 52 6.44 -6.52 -4.69
C GLU A 52 6.09 -5.07 -5.08
N TRP A 53 4.85 -4.64 -4.84
CA TRP A 53 4.48 -3.23 -4.99
C TRP A 53 5.32 -2.33 -4.07
N CYS A 54 5.50 -2.73 -2.82
CA CYS A 54 6.33 -1.99 -1.86
C CYS A 54 7.81 -1.98 -2.31
N PHE A 55 8.33 -3.13 -2.75
CA PHE A 55 9.73 -3.23 -3.21
C PHE A 55 9.96 -2.38 -4.47
N ALA A 56 9.03 -2.40 -5.43
CA ALA A 56 9.10 -1.58 -6.64
C ALA A 56 9.03 -0.08 -6.31
N PHE A 57 8.13 0.33 -5.41
CA PHE A 57 8.01 1.71 -4.96
C PHE A 57 9.32 2.23 -4.36
N TYR A 58 9.88 1.51 -3.40
CA TYR A 58 11.14 1.91 -2.78
C TYR A 58 12.35 1.69 -3.69
N GLY A 59 12.28 0.73 -4.61
CA GLY A 59 13.27 0.55 -5.67
C GLY A 59 13.35 1.74 -6.61
N ALA A 60 12.22 2.25 -7.06
CA ALA A 60 12.14 3.47 -7.86
C ALA A 60 12.66 4.70 -7.09
N MET A 61 12.34 4.79 -5.80
CA MET A 61 12.87 5.86 -4.95
C MET A 61 14.39 5.81 -4.79
N ARG A 62 15.00 4.62 -4.75
CA ARG A 62 16.46 4.44 -4.73
C ARG A 62 17.13 4.94 -6.01
N CYS A 63 16.45 4.81 -7.14
CA CYS A 63 16.89 5.38 -8.41
C CYS A 63 16.65 6.90 -8.51
N GLU A 64 16.11 7.52 -7.47
CA GLU A 64 15.64 8.92 -7.48
C GLU A 64 14.56 9.20 -8.54
N ALA A 65 13.89 8.15 -9.01
CA ALA A 65 12.84 8.27 -10.01
C ALA A 65 11.55 8.87 -9.43
N ILE A 66 10.78 9.55 -10.28
CA ILE A 66 9.41 9.97 -9.99
C ILE A 66 8.53 8.74 -10.08
N VAL A 67 7.82 8.40 -9.00
CA VAL A 67 6.89 7.27 -9.00
C VAL A 67 5.52 7.71 -9.47
N ILE A 68 4.92 6.93 -10.37
CA ILE A 68 3.59 7.16 -10.93
C ILE A 68 2.72 5.96 -10.58
N PRO A 69 2.04 5.98 -9.42
CA PRO A 69 1.13 4.89 -9.05
C PRO A 69 -0.15 5.00 -9.87
N LEU A 70 -0.52 3.90 -10.54
CA LEU A 70 -1.73 3.80 -11.36
C LEU A 70 -2.63 2.68 -10.87
N GLU A 71 -3.94 2.88 -11.01
CA GLU A 71 -4.93 1.87 -10.62
C GLU A 71 -4.77 0.58 -11.43
N ALA A 72 -4.64 -0.56 -10.74
CA ALA A 72 -4.49 -1.86 -11.38
C ALA A 72 -5.71 -2.27 -12.25
N GLN A 73 -6.86 -1.64 -12.05
CA GLN A 73 -8.09 -1.89 -12.79
C GLN A 73 -8.37 -0.83 -13.87
N SER A 74 -7.41 0.10 -14.10
CA SER A 74 -7.54 1.10 -15.17
C SER A 74 -7.80 0.46 -16.52
N THR A 75 -8.64 1.11 -17.32
CA THR A 75 -8.94 0.70 -18.68
C THR A 75 -7.75 0.94 -19.60
N LYS A 76 -7.69 0.21 -20.73
CA LYS A 76 -6.64 0.40 -21.75
C LYS A 76 -6.50 1.86 -22.15
N LYS A 77 -7.61 2.58 -22.37
CA LYS A 77 -7.63 3.98 -22.75
C LYS A 77 -7.03 4.91 -21.69
N GLU A 78 -7.32 4.66 -20.42
CA GLU A 78 -6.76 5.43 -19.30
C GLU A 78 -5.26 5.19 -19.17
N ILE A 79 -4.82 3.94 -19.33
CA ILE A 79 -3.40 3.57 -19.30
C ILE A 79 -2.65 4.26 -20.44
N GLU A 80 -3.14 4.16 -21.67
CA GLU A 80 -2.56 4.82 -22.85
C GLU A 80 -2.46 6.34 -22.64
N TYR A 81 -3.52 6.96 -22.10
CA TYR A 81 -3.52 8.37 -21.78
C TYR A 81 -2.39 8.74 -20.80
N VAL A 82 -2.29 8.02 -19.68
CA VAL A 82 -1.27 8.28 -18.66
C VAL A 82 0.13 8.05 -19.21
N ILE A 83 0.38 6.97 -19.96
CA ILE A 83 1.69 6.68 -20.56
C ILE A 83 2.09 7.78 -21.53
N ASN A 84 1.17 8.25 -22.37
CA ASN A 84 1.43 9.33 -23.33
C ASN A 84 1.72 10.68 -22.65
N ASP A 85 1.05 10.96 -21.53
CA ASP A 85 1.20 12.20 -20.78
C ASP A 85 2.51 12.22 -19.97
N CYS A 86 2.77 11.16 -19.17
CA CYS A 86 3.92 11.14 -18.28
C CYS A 86 5.21 10.56 -18.89
N ARG A 87 5.12 9.74 -19.96
CA ARG A 87 6.24 9.07 -20.63
C ARG A 87 7.20 8.42 -19.64
N PRO A 88 6.81 7.32 -18.99
CA PRO A 88 7.66 6.64 -18.04
C PRO A 88 8.83 5.94 -18.75
N ASP A 89 9.96 5.75 -18.06
CA ASP A 89 11.06 4.91 -18.56
C ASP A 89 10.79 3.42 -18.26
N ILE A 90 10.07 3.16 -17.17
CA ILE A 90 9.71 1.81 -16.72
C ILE A 90 8.22 1.75 -16.42
N VAL A 91 7.60 0.66 -16.84
CA VAL A 91 6.22 0.29 -16.50
C VAL A 91 6.27 -1.04 -15.76
N PHE A 92 6.10 -0.99 -14.43
CA PHE A 92 6.03 -2.18 -13.58
C PHE A 92 4.57 -2.58 -13.38
N VAL A 93 4.24 -3.84 -13.69
CA VAL A 93 2.87 -4.37 -13.61
C VAL A 93 2.83 -5.68 -12.86
N SER A 94 1.64 -6.05 -12.34
CA SER A 94 1.39 -7.41 -11.87
C SER A 94 1.34 -8.39 -13.04
N ASP A 95 1.69 -9.67 -12.78
CA ASP A 95 1.83 -10.70 -13.81
C ASP A 95 0.54 -10.87 -14.64
N ASP A 96 -0.63 -10.77 -14.00
CA ASP A 96 -1.94 -10.85 -14.65
C ASP A 96 -2.22 -9.70 -15.64
N LYS A 97 -1.43 -8.65 -15.61
CA LYS A 97 -1.55 -7.49 -16.51
C LYS A 97 -0.54 -7.47 -17.64
N LYS A 98 0.49 -8.30 -17.57
CA LYS A 98 1.60 -8.32 -18.54
C LYS A 98 1.13 -8.38 -20.00
N GLU A 99 0.20 -9.30 -20.30
CA GLU A 99 -0.34 -9.46 -21.65
C GLU A 99 -1.02 -8.17 -22.15
N MET A 100 -1.92 -7.60 -21.33
CA MET A 100 -2.62 -6.36 -21.68
C MET A 100 -1.66 -5.21 -21.97
N PHE A 101 -0.58 -5.07 -21.17
CA PHE A 101 0.40 -4.01 -21.38
C PHE A 101 1.34 -4.27 -22.53
N SER A 102 1.60 -5.54 -22.90
CA SER A 102 2.40 -5.89 -24.09
C SER A 102 1.73 -5.46 -25.39
N ASP A 103 0.40 -5.32 -25.39
CA ASP A 103 -0.39 -4.84 -26.53
C ASP A 103 -0.48 -3.31 -26.63
N LEU A 104 0.15 -2.58 -25.68
CA LEU A 104 0.13 -1.12 -25.65
C LEU A 104 1.39 -0.52 -26.25
N GLU A 105 1.26 0.67 -26.80
CA GLU A 105 2.40 1.49 -27.15
C GLU A 105 2.96 2.17 -25.90
N LEU A 106 4.07 1.65 -25.38
CA LEU A 106 4.66 2.10 -24.11
C LEU A 106 5.60 3.31 -24.27
N GLN A 107 5.63 3.97 -25.44
CA GLN A 107 6.46 5.15 -25.71
C GLN A 107 7.96 4.94 -25.41
N GLY A 108 8.45 3.71 -25.62
CA GLY A 108 9.82 3.32 -25.32
C GLY A 108 10.09 2.88 -23.88
N ALA A 109 9.06 2.87 -23.02
CA ALA A 109 9.22 2.36 -21.67
C ALA A 109 9.46 0.84 -21.64
N ARG A 110 10.29 0.38 -20.72
CA ARG A 110 10.53 -1.03 -20.47
C ARG A 110 9.42 -1.62 -19.60
N LEU A 111 8.70 -2.62 -20.13
CA LEU A 111 7.69 -3.36 -19.37
C LEU A 111 8.36 -4.38 -18.45
N MET A 112 7.94 -4.39 -17.18
CA MET A 112 8.51 -5.27 -16.16
C MET A 112 7.44 -5.83 -15.23
N THR A 113 7.71 -7.04 -14.73
CA THR A 113 6.95 -7.71 -13.68
C THR A 113 7.88 -8.14 -12.56
N LYS A 114 7.35 -8.76 -11.50
CA LYS A 114 8.18 -9.33 -10.43
C LYS A 114 9.11 -10.46 -10.93
N GLU A 115 8.75 -11.14 -12.04
CA GLU A 115 9.55 -12.23 -12.61
C GLU A 115 10.88 -11.73 -13.19
N ASP A 116 10.95 -10.44 -13.55
CA ASP A 116 12.15 -9.79 -14.07
C ASP A 116 13.15 -9.42 -12.95
N VAL A 117 12.77 -9.60 -11.67
CA VAL A 117 13.57 -9.24 -10.51
C VAL A 117 13.89 -10.45 -9.65
N LEU A 118 15.15 -10.85 -9.63
CA LEU A 118 15.62 -11.89 -8.72
C LEU A 118 15.82 -11.29 -7.33
N LEU A 119 14.95 -11.67 -6.38
CA LEU A 119 15.13 -11.33 -4.98
C LEU A 119 16.26 -12.17 -4.38
N SER A 120 17.13 -11.56 -3.61
CA SER A 120 18.25 -12.22 -2.97
C SER A 120 18.44 -11.69 -1.55
N ASP A 121 18.68 -12.63 -0.62
CA ASP A 121 19.10 -12.33 0.75
C ASP A 121 20.63 -12.25 0.89
N ASP A 122 21.37 -12.18 -0.24
CA ASP A 122 22.82 -12.08 -0.26
C ASP A 122 23.28 -10.78 0.44
N ASP A 123 24.21 -10.91 1.38
CA ASP A 123 24.78 -9.79 2.14
C ASP A 123 25.55 -8.79 1.26
N ASN A 124 25.95 -9.19 0.05
CA ASN A 124 26.54 -8.28 -0.93
C ASN A 124 25.54 -7.24 -1.47
N ILE A 125 24.22 -7.47 -1.32
CA ILE A 125 23.19 -6.47 -1.65
C ILE A 125 22.91 -5.66 -0.38
N PRO A 126 23.28 -4.36 -0.35
CA PRO A 126 23.21 -3.58 0.87
C PRO A 126 21.75 -3.26 1.28
N ALA A 127 21.44 -3.50 2.55
CA ALA A 127 20.17 -3.09 3.17
C ALA A 127 20.28 -1.65 3.72
N THR A 128 20.71 -0.70 2.88
CA THR A 128 20.84 0.71 3.24
C THR A 128 19.48 1.42 3.25
N ASP A 129 19.38 2.52 3.99
CA ASP A 129 18.18 3.38 3.95
C ASP A 129 17.91 3.96 2.56
N ILE A 130 16.66 4.33 2.34
CA ILE A 130 16.25 5.02 1.10
C ILE A 130 16.86 6.43 1.11
N PRO A 131 17.52 6.86 0.02
CA PRO A 131 18.12 8.18 -0.06
C PRO A 131 17.11 9.30 0.17
N LEU A 132 17.54 10.36 0.83
CA LEU A 132 16.79 11.60 0.91
C LEU A 132 16.98 12.39 -0.39
N ARG A 133 15.90 13.01 -0.85
CA ARG A 133 15.90 13.87 -2.04
C ARG A 133 15.88 15.35 -1.66
N GLY A 134 16.15 16.21 -2.62
CA GLY A 134 15.93 17.64 -2.47
C GLY A 134 14.46 17.95 -2.14
N LYS A 135 14.23 18.98 -1.34
CA LYS A 135 12.86 19.30 -0.86
C LYS A 135 11.88 19.57 -2.00
N ASP A 136 12.36 20.19 -3.05
CA ASP A 136 11.56 20.61 -4.21
C ASP A 136 11.55 19.56 -5.33
N ASP A 137 12.30 18.46 -5.19
CA ASP A 137 12.31 17.38 -6.16
C ASP A 137 10.94 16.70 -6.22
N VAL A 138 10.39 16.55 -7.42
CA VAL A 138 9.14 15.81 -7.62
C VAL A 138 9.39 14.33 -7.32
N MET A 139 8.62 13.79 -6.38
CA MET A 139 8.72 12.41 -5.92
C MET A 139 7.62 11.53 -6.51
N LEU A 140 6.42 12.11 -6.65
CA LEU A 140 5.22 11.40 -7.10
C LEU A 140 4.47 12.21 -8.14
N ILE A 141 3.87 11.52 -9.12
CA ILE A 141 2.79 12.05 -9.95
C ILE A 141 1.56 11.18 -9.71
N ASN A 142 0.56 11.73 -9.06
CA ASN A 142 -0.67 11.00 -8.74
C ASN A 142 -1.79 11.45 -9.66
N TYR A 143 -2.30 10.52 -10.50
CA TYR A 143 -3.40 10.84 -11.43
C TYR A 143 -4.73 10.81 -10.72
N THR A 144 -5.51 11.87 -10.92
CA THR A 144 -6.87 12.01 -10.38
C THR A 144 -7.87 12.12 -11.53
N SER A 145 -9.08 11.58 -11.34
CA SER A 145 -10.18 11.77 -12.28
C SER A 145 -10.55 13.26 -12.33
N GLY A 146 -10.08 13.95 -13.36
CA GLY A 146 -10.39 15.37 -13.56
C GLY A 146 -11.88 15.58 -13.83
N THR A 147 -12.44 16.71 -13.37
CA THR A 147 -13.82 17.15 -13.68
C THR A 147 -14.07 17.34 -15.19
N THR A 148 -13.03 17.39 -15.99
CA THR A 148 -13.05 17.60 -17.45
C THR A 148 -12.97 16.30 -18.26
N GLY A 149 -13.00 15.14 -17.63
CA GLY A 149 -13.03 13.82 -18.27
C GLY A 149 -11.66 13.14 -18.50
N ASN A 150 -10.57 13.89 -18.58
CA ASN A 150 -9.23 13.31 -18.65
C ASN A 150 -8.52 13.35 -17.29
N PRO A 151 -7.80 12.29 -16.91
CA PRO A 151 -7.01 12.29 -15.68
C PRO A 151 -5.96 13.41 -15.67
N LYS A 152 -5.72 13.99 -14.49
CA LYS A 152 -4.68 15.03 -14.29
C LYS A 152 -3.61 14.50 -13.35
N GLY A 153 -2.34 14.59 -13.78
CA GLY A 153 -1.19 14.21 -12.97
C GLY A 153 -0.83 15.32 -11.96
N VAL A 154 -1.12 15.08 -10.69
CA VAL A 154 -0.75 15.99 -9.60
C VAL A 154 0.67 15.67 -9.16
N MET A 155 1.60 16.59 -9.37
CA MET A 155 2.99 16.48 -8.95
C MET A 155 3.13 16.80 -7.45
N LEU A 156 3.75 15.88 -6.71
CA LEU A 156 4.04 16.04 -5.29
C LEU A 156 5.55 16.00 -5.07
N THR A 157 6.06 17.04 -4.43
CA THR A 157 7.49 17.10 -4.09
C THR A 157 7.80 16.23 -2.87
N PHE A 158 9.09 15.94 -2.69
CA PHE A 158 9.57 15.25 -1.48
C PHE A 158 9.12 15.96 -0.20
N ASN A 159 9.16 17.30 -0.19
CA ASN A 159 8.69 18.09 0.94
C ASN A 159 7.18 17.95 1.19
N ASN A 160 6.34 17.89 0.14
CA ASN A 160 4.91 17.67 0.30
C ASN A 160 4.61 16.33 0.99
N VAL A 161 5.31 15.28 0.59
CA VAL A 161 5.17 13.95 1.18
C VAL A 161 5.66 13.94 2.63
N MET A 162 6.88 14.46 2.88
CA MET A 162 7.47 14.43 4.22
C MET A 162 6.73 15.33 5.20
N PHE A 163 6.18 16.46 4.77
CA PHE A 163 5.34 17.30 5.62
C PHE A 163 4.12 16.53 6.16
N ASN A 164 3.43 15.76 5.30
CA ASN A 164 2.31 14.92 5.73
C ASN A 164 2.77 13.80 6.66
N VAL A 165 3.87 13.12 6.32
CA VAL A 165 4.45 12.04 7.16
C VAL A 165 4.82 12.57 8.54
N ASP A 166 5.51 13.71 8.62
CA ASP A 166 5.88 14.33 9.89
C ASP A 166 4.67 14.78 10.71
N SER A 167 3.63 15.29 10.04
CA SER A 167 2.39 15.71 10.72
C SER A 167 1.71 14.56 11.44
N VAL A 168 1.56 13.39 10.80
CA VAL A 168 0.89 12.22 11.39
C VAL A 168 1.81 11.35 12.25
N SER A 169 3.11 11.63 12.25
CA SER A 169 4.11 10.87 13.01
C SER A 169 4.62 11.63 14.24
N LYS A 170 4.75 12.96 14.15
CA LYS A 170 5.36 13.79 15.20
C LYS A 170 4.36 14.77 15.83
N GLN A 171 3.53 15.45 15.04
CA GLN A 171 2.60 16.47 15.54
C GLN A 171 1.31 15.84 16.09
N VAL A 172 0.73 14.92 15.35
CA VAL A 172 -0.42 14.09 15.78
C VAL A 172 0.03 12.64 15.68
N PRO A 173 0.68 12.07 16.72
CA PRO A 173 1.36 10.78 16.64
C PRO A 173 0.37 9.62 16.51
N ILE A 174 -0.13 9.40 15.29
CA ILE A 174 -1.01 8.28 14.94
C ILE A 174 -0.20 6.98 14.90
N PHE A 175 1.00 7.04 14.29
CA PHE A 175 1.87 5.87 14.11
C PHE A 175 2.95 5.81 15.19
N GLN A 176 3.16 4.62 15.72
CA GLN A 176 4.19 4.30 16.70
C GLN A 176 5.07 3.15 16.15
N PRO A 177 6.28 2.94 16.71
CA PRO A 177 7.15 1.85 16.26
C PRO A 177 6.54 0.46 16.37
N ASP A 178 5.54 0.26 17.21
CA ASP A 178 4.82 -1.01 17.42
C ASP A 178 3.46 -1.07 16.72
N SER A 179 3.11 -0.04 15.94
CA SER A 179 1.86 -0.02 15.18
C SER A 179 1.81 -1.14 14.16
N ASN A 180 0.68 -1.84 14.13
CA ASN A 180 0.33 -2.84 13.14
C ASN A 180 -0.75 -2.26 12.24
N VAL A 181 -0.38 -1.92 11.00
CA VAL A 181 -1.23 -1.16 10.08
C VAL A 181 -1.74 -2.07 8.97
N MET A 182 -3.06 -2.11 8.75
CA MET A 182 -3.63 -2.82 7.62
C MET A 182 -3.50 -2.03 6.33
N VAL A 183 -2.95 -2.65 5.30
CA VAL A 183 -2.96 -2.15 3.92
C VAL A 183 -4.15 -2.79 3.20
N LEU A 184 -5.25 -2.07 3.11
CA LEU A 184 -6.50 -2.55 2.52
C LEU A 184 -6.89 -1.74 1.29
N LEU A 185 -6.83 -0.41 1.39
CA LEU A 185 -7.13 0.48 0.27
C LEU A 185 -5.99 0.46 -0.75
N PRO A 186 -6.31 0.65 -2.05
CA PRO A 186 -5.29 0.62 -3.11
C PRO A 186 -4.21 1.69 -2.93
N LEU A 187 -2.95 1.28 -3.00
CA LEU A 187 -1.79 2.14 -2.77
C LEU A 187 -1.54 3.19 -3.87
N HIS A 188 -2.25 3.09 -5.00
CA HIS A 188 -2.18 4.15 -6.03
C HIS A 188 -2.88 5.45 -5.61
N HIS A 189 -3.71 5.44 -4.57
CA HIS A 189 -4.27 6.66 -4.00
C HIS A 189 -3.35 7.26 -2.93
N ILE A 190 -3.28 8.59 -2.88
CA ILE A 190 -2.35 9.30 -1.98
C ILE A 190 -2.61 9.02 -0.49
N LEU A 191 -3.87 8.92 -0.06
CA LEU A 191 -4.21 8.67 1.33
C LEU A 191 -3.68 7.31 1.83
N PRO A 192 -3.98 6.15 1.19
CA PRO A 192 -3.40 4.88 1.61
C PRO A 192 -1.89 4.80 1.33
N LEU A 193 -1.37 5.43 0.29
CA LEU A 193 0.06 5.47 0.04
C LEU A 193 0.82 6.09 1.23
N LEU A 194 0.38 7.24 1.70
CA LEU A 194 1.03 7.89 2.83
C LEU A 194 0.66 7.25 4.17
N GLY A 195 -0.62 6.96 4.39
CA GLY A 195 -1.11 6.48 5.69
C GLY A 195 -0.95 4.98 5.92
N SER A 196 -0.94 4.15 4.86
CA SER A 196 -0.80 2.69 5.03
C SER A 196 0.54 2.13 4.57
N LEU A 197 1.41 2.93 3.95
CA LEU A 197 2.74 2.51 3.52
C LEU A 197 3.85 3.41 4.09
N VAL A 198 3.91 4.69 3.68
CA VAL A 198 5.09 5.52 3.92
C VAL A 198 5.23 5.89 5.39
N ALA A 199 4.20 6.48 6.01
CA ALA A 199 4.27 6.95 7.40
C ALA A 199 4.44 5.80 8.42
N PRO A 200 3.73 4.66 8.32
CA PRO A 200 3.97 3.54 9.21
C PRO A 200 5.40 2.99 9.13
N LEU A 201 5.93 2.79 7.93
CA LEU A 201 7.30 2.27 7.76
C LEU A 201 8.35 3.30 8.20
N TYR A 202 8.11 4.59 7.99
CA TYR A 202 8.95 5.66 8.51
C TYR A 202 9.06 5.60 10.04
N MET A 203 7.96 5.31 10.74
CA MET A 203 7.93 5.16 12.19
C MET A 203 8.40 3.79 12.70
N GLY A 204 8.64 2.83 11.81
CA GLY A 204 9.05 1.49 12.16
C GLY A 204 7.89 0.56 12.54
N GLY A 205 6.68 0.83 12.08
CA GLY A 205 5.50 -0.03 12.20
C GLY A 205 5.57 -1.29 11.33
N THR A 206 4.61 -2.17 11.44
CA THR A 206 4.47 -3.37 10.58
C THR A 206 3.24 -3.24 9.70
N LEU A 207 3.37 -3.50 8.41
CA LEU A 207 2.27 -3.51 7.45
C LEU A 207 1.70 -4.93 7.31
N HIS A 208 0.39 -5.03 7.31
CA HIS A 208 -0.34 -6.26 7.05
C HIS A 208 -1.19 -6.06 5.80
N ILE A 209 -0.74 -6.59 4.67
CA ILE A 209 -1.45 -6.45 3.39
C ILE A 209 -2.60 -7.45 3.35
N ALA A 210 -3.83 -6.95 3.19
CA ALA A 210 -5.00 -7.79 3.02
C ALA A 210 -5.04 -8.39 1.60
N GLU A 211 -5.37 -9.68 1.49
CA GLU A 211 -5.42 -10.40 0.20
C GLU A 211 -6.53 -9.88 -0.71
N ALA A 212 -7.64 -9.41 -0.13
CA ALA A 212 -8.78 -8.88 -0.86
C ALA A 212 -9.63 -7.94 0.03
N MET A 213 -10.40 -7.07 -0.61
CA MET A 213 -11.34 -6.17 0.06
C MET A 213 -12.69 -6.89 0.32
N ASN A 214 -12.65 -8.00 1.06
CA ASN A 214 -13.85 -8.72 1.52
C ASN A 214 -13.75 -9.02 3.03
N ALA A 215 -14.89 -9.33 3.64
CA ALA A 215 -14.99 -9.51 5.09
C ALA A 215 -14.08 -10.63 5.62
N GLU A 216 -13.91 -11.72 4.87
CA GLU A 216 -13.09 -12.86 5.28
C GLU A 216 -11.60 -12.49 5.32
N SER A 217 -11.08 -11.91 4.24
CA SER A 217 -9.69 -11.45 4.16
C SER A 217 -9.39 -10.38 5.21
N ILE A 218 -10.33 -9.44 5.43
CA ILE A 218 -10.17 -8.39 6.44
C ILE A 218 -10.07 -9.01 7.84
N ILE A 219 -10.99 -9.91 8.21
CA ILE A 219 -10.98 -10.57 9.53
C ILE A 219 -9.73 -11.43 9.70
N LYS A 220 -9.32 -12.18 8.67
CA LYS A 220 -8.09 -12.98 8.69
C LYS A 220 -6.89 -12.08 8.97
N THR A 221 -6.76 -10.96 8.26
CA THR A 221 -5.63 -10.03 8.41
C THR A 221 -5.65 -9.33 9.77
N LEU A 222 -6.83 -8.91 10.26
CA LEU A 222 -7.00 -8.31 11.59
C LEU A 222 -6.45 -9.21 12.68
N ASN A 223 -6.85 -10.49 12.67
CA ASN A 223 -6.48 -11.45 13.70
C ASN A 223 -5.00 -11.86 13.61
N ALA A 224 -4.52 -12.21 12.41
CA ALA A 224 -3.15 -12.66 12.20
C ALA A 224 -2.13 -11.55 12.48
N GLY A 225 -2.45 -10.31 12.10
CA GLY A 225 -1.58 -9.15 12.25
C GLY A 225 -1.71 -8.42 13.59
N LYS A 226 -2.69 -8.76 14.43
CA LYS A 226 -3.04 -7.95 15.62
C LYS A 226 -3.14 -6.47 15.25
N VAL A 227 -3.84 -6.19 14.16
CA VAL A 227 -3.91 -4.86 13.55
C VAL A 227 -4.42 -3.83 14.56
N SER A 228 -3.70 -2.74 14.70
CA SER A 228 -4.05 -1.62 15.58
C SER A 228 -4.60 -0.41 14.84
N ILE A 229 -4.27 -0.29 13.52
CA ILE A 229 -4.65 0.87 12.70
C ILE A 229 -5.19 0.40 11.35
N ILE A 230 -6.35 0.95 10.98
CA ILE A 230 -6.95 0.81 9.64
C ILE A 230 -7.19 2.20 9.08
N ILE A 231 -6.58 2.50 7.93
CA ILE A 231 -6.93 3.69 7.15
C ILE A 231 -8.09 3.32 6.23
N GLY A 232 -9.18 4.03 6.33
CA GLY A 232 -10.39 3.72 5.59
C GLY A 232 -11.14 4.94 5.12
N VAL A 233 -11.99 4.74 4.12
CA VAL A 233 -12.98 5.71 3.64
C VAL A 233 -14.37 5.34 4.18
N PRO A 234 -15.34 6.26 4.25
CA PRO A 234 -16.67 5.97 4.81
C PRO A 234 -17.33 4.69 4.26
N ARG A 235 -17.22 4.49 2.94
CA ARG A 235 -17.75 3.29 2.27
C ARG A 235 -17.20 1.97 2.82
N LEU A 236 -15.93 1.95 3.26
CA LEU A 236 -15.33 0.76 3.88
C LEU A 236 -16.02 0.44 5.21
N TYR A 237 -16.22 1.45 6.04
CA TYR A 237 -16.87 1.27 7.34
C TYR A 237 -18.32 0.83 7.18
N ASP A 238 -19.06 1.39 6.22
CA ASP A 238 -20.42 0.95 5.88
C ASP A 238 -20.46 -0.52 5.46
N MET A 239 -19.48 -0.96 4.67
CA MET A 239 -19.38 -2.36 4.25
C MET A 239 -19.08 -3.28 5.45
N LEU A 240 -18.18 -2.90 6.34
CA LEU A 240 -17.86 -3.65 7.56
C LEU A 240 -19.09 -3.75 8.48
N VAL A 241 -19.79 -2.63 8.72
CA VAL A 241 -21.03 -2.61 9.52
C VAL A 241 -22.09 -3.52 8.91
N LYS A 242 -22.33 -3.43 7.60
CA LYS A 242 -23.27 -4.31 6.88
C LYS A 242 -22.89 -5.79 7.02
N GLY A 243 -21.60 -6.11 6.88
CA GLY A 243 -21.08 -7.48 7.06
C GLY A 243 -21.33 -8.03 8.48
N ILE A 244 -21.07 -7.23 9.50
CA ILE A 244 -21.33 -7.57 10.91
C ILE A 244 -22.84 -7.74 11.13
N MET A 245 -23.66 -6.81 10.67
CA MET A 245 -25.11 -6.86 10.84
C MET A 245 -25.73 -8.07 10.11
N ASN A 246 -25.23 -8.45 8.95
CA ASN A 246 -25.66 -9.65 8.26
C ASN A 246 -25.37 -10.91 9.09
N LYS A 247 -24.20 -11.03 9.69
CA LYS A 247 -23.87 -12.14 10.62
C LYS A 247 -24.77 -12.16 11.85
N ILE A 248 -25.04 -11.00 12.44
CA ILE A 248 -25.97 -10.88 13.60
C ILE A 248 -27.38 -11.30 13.19
N ASN A 249 -27.83 -10.92 12.00
CA ASN A 249 -29.17 -11.20 11.50
C ASN A 249 -29.36 -12.64 10.98
N ALA A 250 -28.27 -13.37 10.71
CA ALA A 250 -28.31 -14.73 10.17
C ALA A 250 -28.91 -15.76 11.16
N SER A 251 -28.86 -15.48 12.48
CA SER A 251 -29.41 -16.35 13.50
C SER A 251 -30.43 -15.59 14.38
N PHE A 252 -31.52 -16.28 14.74
CA PHE A 252 -32.50 -15.71 15.68
C PHE A 252 -31.89 -15.40 17.04
N VAL A 253 -31.00 -16.27 17.52
CA VAL A 253 -30.32 -16.11 18.81
C VAL A 253 -29.42 -14.86 18.82
N THR A 254 -28.59 -14.70 17.82
CA THR A 254 -27.68 -13.53 17.72
C THR A 254 -28.46 -12.23 17.55
N ARG A 255 -29.57 -12.25 16.84
CA ARG A 255 -30.49 -11.11 16.67
C ARG A 255 -31.14 -10.72 17.99
N LEU A 256 -31.62 -11.71 18.75
CA LEU A 256 -32.21 -11.48 20.08
C LEU A 256 -31.18 -10.91 21.06
N LEU A 257 -30.00 -11.51 21.12
CA LEU A 257 -28.89 -11.04 21.94
C LEU A 257 -28.50 -9.59 21.60
N TYR A 258 -28.41 -9.25 20.31
CA TYR A 258 -28.13 -7.88 19.87
C TYR A 258 -29.20 -6.87 20.34
N LYS A 259 -30.49 -7.24 20.26
CA LYS A 259 -31.57 -6.38 20.77
C LYS A 259 -31.47 -6.19 22.27
N ILE A 260 -31.17 -7.25 23.05
CA ILE A 260 -31.01 -7.19 24.49
C ILE A 260 -29.81 -6.31 24.87
N THR A 261 -28.65 -6.51 24.23
CA THR A 261 -27.46 -5.70 24.53
C THR A 261 -27.66 -4.22 24.21
N LYS A 262 -28.39 -3.93 23.11
CA LYS A 262 -28.74 -2.55 22.72
C LYS A 262 -29.70 -1.90 23.76
N LEU A 263 -30.63 -2.65 24.31
CA LEU A 263 -31.52 -2.17 25.39
C LEU A 263 -30.79 -1.90 26.68
N ILE A 264 -29.83 -2.77 27.05
CA ILE A 264 -29.02 -2.62 28.27
C ILE A 264 -28.05 -1.44 28.15
N GLY A 265 -27.58 -1.10 26.94
CA GLY A 265 -26.69 0.02 26.69
C GLY A 265 -25.32 -0.07 27.37
N SER A 266 -24.89 -1.27 27.79
CA SER A 266 -23.64 -1.48 28.53
C SER A 266 -22.56 -2.09 27.61
N ASP A 267 -21.44 -1.37 27.43
CA ASP A 267 -20.28 -1.85 26.68
C ASP A 267 -19.70 -3.16 27.25
N LYS A 268 -19.74 -3.34 28.61
CA LYS A 268 -19.27 -4.57 29.24
C LYS A 268 -20.11 -5.78 28.83
N VAL A 269 -21.44 -5.63 28.80
CA VAL A 269 -22.35 -6.69 28.38
C VAL A 269 -22.18 -6.99 26.89
N SER A 270 -22.04 -5.96 26.05
CA SER A 270 -21.79 -6.11 24.63
C SER A 270 -20.49 -6.88 24.36
N ARG A 271 -19.41 -6.56 25.05
CA ARG A 271 -18.11 -7.25 24.92
C ARG A 271 -18.16 -8.72 25.32
N ILE A 272 -18.95 -9.06 26.34
CA ILE A 272 -19.14 -10.46 26.78
C ILE A 272 -19.94 -11.23 25.74
N VAL A 273 -21.09 -10.68 25.32
CA VAL A 273 -22.02 -11.35 24.40
C VAL A 273 -21.44 -11.51 23.00
N PHE A 274 -20.71 -10.50 22.53
CA PHE A 274 -20.06 -10.49 21.21
C PHE A 274 -18.53 -10.60 21.30
N SER A 275 -18.03 -11.38 22.25
CA SER A 275 -16.59 -11.56 22.47
C SER A 275 -15.83 -12.02 21.23
N SER A 276 -16.48 -12.76 20.33
CA SER A 276 -15.91 -13.17 19.04
C SER A 276 -15.76 -12.03 18.01
N VAL A 277 -16.42 -10.89 18.23
CA VAL A 277 -16.33 -9.68 17.38
C VAL A 277 -15.34 -8.67 17.99
N HIS A 278 -15.15 -8.74 19.32
CA HIS A 278 -14.29 -7.83 20.08
C HIS A 278 -12.86 -8.38 20.30
N LYS A 279 -12.60 -9.61 19.88
CA LYS A 279 -11.26 -10.22 19.86
C LYS A 279 -10.61 -9.99 18.51
#